data_12583418ea8e8191c29a176eaf7ee561
#
_entry.id   12583418ea8e8191c29a176eaf7ee561
#
_cell.length_a   1.000
_cell.length_b   1.000
_cell.length_c   1.000
_cell.angle_alpha   90.00
_cell.angle_beta   90.00
_cell.angle_gamma   90.00
#
_symmetry.space_group_name_H-M   'P 1'
#
loop_
_entity.id
_entity.type
_entity.pdbx_description
1 polymer ?
#
loop_
_entity_poly.entity_id
_entity_poly.type
_entity_poly.pdbx_seq_one_letter_code
_entity_poly.pdbx_strand_id
1 'polypeptide(L)'
;MLEFIIIEDNKKYQKLYQKIISTIMFNKNENYELTLIEELNSRHLLELKNKITYKIFLVNIDNAKNLKFISDLRKHDLDSEIILLTKFKKLNLTIPKIYRVIEKNYLLSQILENDITDIINVNYDDKKFIHIGKQGILQLFLKEIEYVYKKPCERKLVVCTANQNYEVNMSLNKFLDMVDKRFIQIHRACIVNSTKVNFYNWNDGLITFNNNETIKYCSKTYKNNILKSVIN
;
A
#
# COMPACT_ATOMS: atom_id res chain seq x y z
N MET A 1 2.77 6.25 -6.78
CA MET A 1 2.03 7.52 -6.67
C MET A 1 0.61 7.20 -6.26
N LEU A 2 0.04 7.96 -5.36
CA LEU A 2 -1.33 7.81 -4.85
C LEU A 2 -2.28 8.63 -5.72
N GLU A 3 -3.41 8.04 -6.11
CA GLU A 3 -4.44 8.72 -6.91
C GLU A 3 -5.79 8.62 -6.18
N PHE A 4 -6.42 9.77 -5.95
CA PHE A 4 -7.79 9.85 -5.44
C PHE A 4 -8.76 10.08 -6.59
N ILE A 5 -9.82 9.29 -6.64
CA ILE A 5 -10.90 9.44 -7.61
C ILE A 5 -12.21 9.71 -6.86
N ILE A 6 -12.73 10.92 -7.04
CA ILE A 6 -13.98 11.35 -6.43
C ILE A 6 -15.09 11.30 -7.49
N ILE A 7 -16.10 10.46 -7.26
CA ILE A 7 -17.30 10.34 -8.10
C ILE A 7 -18.48 10.90 -7.30
N GLU A 8 -18.78 12.16 -7.53
CA GLU A 8 -19.79 12.93 -6.80
C GLU A 8 -20.33 14.05 -7.67
N ASP A 9 -21.64 14.17 -7.80
CA ASP A 9 -22.32 15.21 -8.55
C ASP A 9 -22.53 16.50 -7.76
N ASN A 10 -22.55 16.43 -6.43
CA ASN A 10 -22.79 17.56 -5.55
C ASN A 10 -21.49 18.33 -5.27
N LYS A 11 -21.39 19.56 -5.76
CA LYS A 11 -20.23 20.45 -5.61
C LYS A 11 -19.82 20.73 -4.16
N LYS A 12 -20.78 20.74 -3.23
CA LYS A 12 -20.49 20.96 -1.80
C LYS A 12 -19.71 19.77 -1.23
N TYR A 13 -20.12 18.54 -1.56
CA TYR A 13 -19.42 17.34 -1.13
C TYR A 13 -18.08 17.17 -1.85
N GLN A 14 -17.97 17.48 -3.13
CA GLN A 14 -16.70 17.49 -3.84
C GLN A 14 -15.67 18.38 -3.13
N LYS A 15 -16.03 19.63 -2.80
CA LYS A 15 -15.15 20.57 -2.09
C LYS A 15 -14.77 20.06 -0.70
N LEU A 16 -15.70 19.41 0.02
CA LEU A 16 -15.43 18.83 1.31
C LEU A 16 -14.38 17.71 1.21
N TYR A 17 -14.57 16.78 0.28
CA TYR A 17 -13.63 15.65 0.10
C TYR A 17 -12.25 16.12 -0.35
N GLN A 18 -12.19 17.08 -1.28
CA GLN A 18 -10.92 17.71 -1.70
C GLN A 18 -10.19 18.33 -0.51
N LYS A 19 -10.90 19.06 0.35
CA LYS A 19 -10.30 19.68 1.55
C LYS A 19 -9.74 18.64 2.49
N ILE A 20 -10.48 17.56 2.77
CA ILE A 20 -10.02 16.48 3.64
C ILE A 20 -8.75 15.84 3.08
N ILE A 21 -8.78 15.43 1.80
CA ILE A 21 -7.63 14.81 1.12
C ILE A 21 -6.41 15.74 1.13
N SER A 22 -6.59 17.00 0.76
CA SER A 22 -5.47 17.95 0.73
C SER A 22 -4.86 18.18 2.11
N THR A 23 -5.66 18.22 3.17
CA THR A 23 -5.17 18.35 4.55
C THR A 23 -4.35 17.12 4.97
N ILE A 24 -4.85 15.90 4.70
CA ILE A 24 -4.15 14.65 5.02
C ILE A 24 -2.81 14.59 4.27
N MET A 25 -2.83 14.85 2.98
CA MET A 25 -1.64 14.73 2.13
C MET A 25 -0.60 15.80 2.43
N PHE A 26 -1.03 17.01 2.77
CA PHE A 26 -0.14 18.08 3.24
C PHE A 26 0.57 17.68 4.55
N ASN A 27 -0.17 17.12 5.52
CA ASN A 27 0.40 16.67 6.78
C ASN A 27 1.39 15.50 6.61
N LYS A 28 1.20 14.66 5.59
CA LYS A 28 2.10 13.56 5.26
C LYS A 28 3.28 13.97 4.38
N ASN A 29 3.29 15.17 3.83
CA ASN A 29 4.26 15.66 2.85
C ASN A 29 4.40 14.73 1.62
N GLU A 30 3.27 14.20 1.15
CA GLU A 30 3.20 13.24 0.04
C GLU A 30 2.52 13.84 -1.19
N ASN A 31 3.05 13.50 -2.38
CA ASN A 31 2.45 13.90 -3.66
C ASN A 31 1.30 12.96 -4.02
N TYR A 32 0.24 13.53 -4.58
CA TYR A 32 -0.94 12.78 -5.03
C TYR A 32 -1.54 13.37 -6.31
N GLU A 33 -2.31 12.55 -7.00
CA GLU A 33 -3.20 13.01 -8.08
C GLU A 33 -4.65 12.99 -7.59
N LEU A 34 -5.46 13.92 -8.09
CA LEU A 34 -6.88 14.02 -7.77
C LEU A 34 -7.71 14.13 -9.03
N THR A 35 -8.58 13.16 -9.25
CA THR A 35 -9.51 13.13 -10.38
C THR A 35 -10.94 13.32 -9.88
N LEU A 36 -11.64 14.30 -10.42
CA LEU A 36 -13.04 14.57 -10.12
C LEU A 36 -13.93 14.13 -11.29
N ILE A 37 -14.93 13.34 -10.98
CA ILE A 37 -15.91 12.83 -11.94
C ILE A 37 -17.31 13.20 -11.44
N GLU A 38 -17.99 14.10 -12.16
CA GLU A 38 -19.37 14.48 -11.83
C GLU A 38 -20.37 13.49 -12.38
N GLU A 39 -20.15 13.05 -13.61
CA GLU A 39 -20.98 12.04 -14.28
C GLU A 39 -20.12 10.98 -14.94
N LEU A 40 -20.40 9.72 -14.60
CA LEU A 40 -19.69 8.57 -15.14
C LEU A 40 -20.06 8.27 -16.58
N ASN A 41 -19.07 8.03 -17.41
CA ASN A 41 -19.22 7.50 -18.76
C ASN A 41 -18.28 6.31 -19.00
N SER A 42 -18.46 5.60 -20.11
CA SER A 42 -17.67 4.41 -20.46
C SER A 42 -16.18 4.66 -20.66
N ARG A 43 -15.76 5.91 -20.98
CA ARG A 43 -14.34 6.27 -21.16
C ARG A 43 -13.59 6.27 -19.82
N HIS A 44 -14.24 6.72 -18.75
CA HIS A 44 -13.61 6.75 -17.43
C HIS A 44 -13.13 5.37 -16.97
N LEU A 45 -13.87 4.30 -17.27
CA LEU A 45 -13.42 2.92 -16.97
C LEU A 45 -12.12 2.55 -17.70
N LEU A 46 -11.97 2.97 -18.95
CA LEU A 46 -10.78 2.68 -19.75
C LEU A 46 -9.57 3.50 -19.29
N GLU A 47 -9.76 4.77 -18.99
CA GLU A 47 -8.70 5.67 -18.51
C GLU A 47 -8.16 5.24 -17.15
N LEU A 48 -9.04 4.81 -16.25
CA LEU A 48 -8.66 4.36 -14.91
C LEU A 48 -7.95 2.99 -14.91
N LYS A 49 -8.18 2.14 -15.92
CA LYS A 49 -7.48 0.85 -16.07
C LYS A 49 -6.01 0.99 -16.44
N ASN A 50 -5.64 2.04 -17.16
CA ASN A 50 -4.32 2.15 -17.81
C ASN A 50 -3.23 2.76 -16.92
N LYS A 51 -3.55 3.25 -15.73
CA LYS A 51 -2.58 3.85 -14.81
C LYS A 51 -2.16 2.86 -13.71
N ILE A 52 -0.86 2.64 -13.60
CA ILE A 52 -0.25 1.86 -12.50
C ILE A 52 -0.07 2.79 -11.30
N THR A 53 -1.18 3.09 -10.62
CA THR A 53 -1.20 3.92 -9.41
C THR A 53 -2.03 3.20 -8.35
N TYR A 54 -1.73 3.45 -7.09
CA TYR A 54 -2.60 3.03 -6.01
C TYR A 54 -3.78 3.99 -5.93
N LYS A 55 -5.00 3.46 -6.05
CA LYS A 55 -6.21 4.28 -6.16
C LYS A 55 -7.09 4.16 -4.93
N ILE A 56 -7.62 5.30 -4.49
CA ILE A 56 -8.66 5.40 -3.48
C ILE A 56 -9.87 6.08 -4.12
N PHE A 57 -10.97 5.35 -4.20
CA PHE A 57 -12.23 5.84 -4.75
C PHE A 57 -13.16 6.33 -3.64
N LEU A 58 -13.67 7.54 -3.78
CA LEU A 58 -14.77 8.10 -3.00
C LEU A 58 -15.99 8.20 -3.91
N VAL A 59 -16.99 7.35 -3.71
CA VAL A 59 -18.09 7.19 -4.67
C VAL A 59 -19.44 7.46 -4.03
N ASN A 60 -20.13 8.49 -4.53
CA ASN A 60 -21.53 8.71 -4.23
C ASN A 60 -22.39 7.63 -4.87
N ILE A 61 -23.09 6.83 -4.08
CA ILE A 61 -23.95 5.75 -4.55
C ILE A 61 -25.46 6.05 -4.46
N ASP A 62 -25.81 7.30 -4.19
CA ASP A 62 -27.21 7.73 -4.30
C ASP A 62 -27.71 7.64 -5.76
N ASN A 63 -26.78 7.60 -6.72
CA ASN A 63 -27.06 7.32 -8.13
C ASN A 63 -26.75 5.84 -8.47
N ALA A 64 -27.76 5.11 -8.96
CA ALA A 64 -27.64 3.69 -9.32
C ALA A 64 -26.56 3.41 -10.40
N LYS A 65 -26.28 4.37 -11.32
CA LYS A 65 -25.23 4.25 -12.33
C LYS A 65 -23.86 4.05 -11.69
N ASN A 66 -23.61 4.70 -10.53
CA ASN A 66 -22.34 4.63 -9.84
C ASN A 66 -22.13 3.25 -9.20
N LEU A 67 -23.20 2.61 -8.68
CA LEU A 67 -23.13 1.23 -8.20
C LEU A 67 -22.78 0.24 -9.29
N LYS A 68 -23.39 0.39 -10.48
CA LYS A 68 -23.06 -0.45 -11.64
C LYS A 68 -21.58 -0.27 -12.03
N PHE A 69 -21.11 0.97 -12.09
CA PHE A 69 -19.70 1.27 -12.38
C PHE A 69 -18.76 0.55 -11.40
N ILE A 70 -19.01 0.62 -10.10
CA ILE A 70 -18.19 -0.04 -9.08
C ILE A 70 -18.20 -1.56 -9.26
N SER A 71 -19.36 -2.15 -9.56
CA SER A 71 -19.45 -3.58 -9.86
C SER A 71 -18.61 -3.98 -11.08
N ASP A 72 -18.63 -3.15 -12.14
CA ASP A 72 -17.82 -3.38 -13.34
C ASP A 72 -16.33 -3.11 -13.09
N LEU A 73 -15.97 -2.10 -12.29
CA LEU A 73 -14.60 -1.84 -11.86
C LEU A 73 -14.03 -3.05 -11.13
N ARG A 74 -14.76 -3.64 -10.19
CA ARG A 74 -14.31 -4.78 -9.38
C ARG A 74 -14.07 -6.07 -10.16
N LYS A 75 -14.58 -6.21 -11.38
CA LYS A 75 -14.24 -7.32 -12.28
C LYS A 75 -12.79 -7.26 -12.76
N HIS A 76 -12.16 -6.08 -12.69
CA HIS A 76 -10.84 -5.82 -13.26
C HIS A 76 -9.82 -5.23 -12.28
N ASP A 77 -10.30 -4.61 -11.20
CA ASP A 77 -9.48 -3.96 -10.18
C ASP A 77 -9.91 -4.44 -8.79
N LEU A 78 -9.10 -5.30 -8.21
CA LEU A 78 -9.30 -5.84 -6.87
C LEU A 78 -8.43 -5.14 -5.81
N ASP A 79 -7.52 -4.26 -6.21
CA ASP A 79 -6.50 -3.68 -5.34
C ASP A 79 -6.79 -2.26 -4.89
N SER A 80 -7.60 -1.52 -5.65
CA SER A 80 -8.02 -0.18 -5.25
C SER A 80 -8.93 -0.19 -4.04
N GLU A 81 -8.79 0.79 -3.16
CA GLU A 81 -9.70 0.98 -2.03
C GLU A 81 -10.93 1.77 -2.45
N ILE A 82 -12.11 1.35 -2.02
CA ILE A 82 -13.38 2.01 -2.36
C ILE A 82 -14.15 2.33 -1.09
N ILE A 83 -14.41 3.62 -0.89
CA ILE A 83 -15.32 4.14 0.12
C ILE A 83 -16.60 4.57 -0.59
N LEU A 84 -17.72 4.00 -0.19
CA LEU A 84 -19.04 4.35 -0.70
C LEU A 84 -19.70 5.39 0.21
N LEU A 85 -20.27 6.41 -0.39
CA LEU A 85 -20.87 7.55 0.28
C LEU A 85 -22.36 7.62 -0.09
N THR A 86 -23.25 7.69 0.90
CA THR A 86 -24.69 7.65 0.66
C THR A 86 -25.47 8.43 1.69
N LYS A 87 -26.67 8.88 1.33
CA LYS A 87 -27.65 9.47 2.26
C LYS A 87 -28.48 8.43 3.00
N PHE A 88 -28.41 7.17 2.60
CA PHE A 88 -29.22 6.09 3.15
C PHE A 88 -28.53 5.38 4.31
N LYS A 89 -29.26 5.12 5.40
CA LYS A 89 -28.73 4.49 6.63
C LYS A 89 -28.37 3.00 6.50
N LYS A 90 -29.04 2.27 5.62
CA LYS A 90 -28.83 0.83 5.44
C LYS A 90 -28.87 0.48 3.95
N LEU A 91 -27.80 -0.12 3.48
CA LEU A 91 -27.69 -0.68 2.14
C LEU A 91 -27.16 -2.11 2.24
N ASN A 92 -27.90 -3.07 1.70
CA ASN A 92 -27.41 -4.43 1.52
C ASN A 92 -26.68 -4.47 0.17
N LEU A 93 -25.35 -4.39 0.21
CA LEU A 93 -24.51 -4.42 -0.97
C LEU A 93 -23.82 -5.77 -1.08
N THR A 94 -23.83 -6.33 -2.27
CA THR A 94 -23.15 -7.60 -2.61
C THR A 94 -21.85 -7.39 -3.36
N ILE A 95 -21.33 -6.15 -3.37
CA ILE A 95 -20.06 -5.80 -4.07
C ILE A 95 -18.88 -6.23 -3.19
N PRO A 96 -17.96 -7.05 -3.71
CA PRO A 96 -16.81 -7.50 -2.93
C PRO A 96 -15.79 -6.38 -2.71
N LYS A 97 -14.99 -6.50 -1.63
CA LYS A 97 -13.85 -5.63 -1.33
C LYS A 97 -14.17 -4.12 -1.29
N ILE A 98 -15.30 -3.77 -0.68
CA ILE A 98 -15.58 -2.39 -0.32
C ILE A 98 -14.94 -2.12 1.04
N TYR A 99 -14.15 -1.04 1.16
CA TYR A 99 -13.52 -0.68 2.43
C TYR A 99 -14.58 -0.32 3.46
N ARG A 100 -15.45 0.63 3.12
CA ARG A 100 -16.56 1.06 3.99
C ARG A 100 -17.69 1.70 3.19
N VAL A 101 -18.90 1.65 3.77
CA VAL A 101 -20.03 2.48 3.37
C VAL A 101 -20.27 3.52 4.46
N ILE A 102 -20.26 4.81 4.11
CA ILE A 102 -20.43 5.92 5.04
C ILE A 102 -21.70 6.69 4.72
N GLU A 103 -22.51 6.92 5.75
CA GLU A 103 -23.66 7.81 5.65
C GLU A 103 -23.22 9.28 5.61
N LYS A 104 -23.77 10.07 4.70
CA LYS A 104 -23.55 11.52 4.59
C LYS A 104 -24.28 12.28 5.70
N ASN A 105 -23.82 12.14 6.94
CA ASN A 105 -24.32 12.82 8.11
C ASN A 105 -23.29 13.82 8.69
N TYR A 106 -23.56 14.34 9.90
CA TYR A 106 -22.68 15.33 10.54
C TYR A 106 -21.29 14.78 10.94
N LEU A 107 -21.13 13.45 11.06
CA LEU A 107 -19.84 12.81 11.35
C LEU A 107 -19.03 12.48 10.10
N LEU A 108 -19.58 12.71 8.90
CA LEU A 108 -18.95 12.33 7.63
C LEU A 108 -17.49 12.76 7.53
N SER A 109 -17.17 14.00 7.86
CA SER A 109 -15.81 14.54 7.73
C SER A 109 -14.82 13.79 8.61
N GLN A 110 -15.17 13.54 9.86
CA GLN A 110 -14.30 12.84 10.81
C GLN A 110 -14.09 11.37 10.43
N ILE A 111 -15.17 10.67 10.04
CA ILE A 111 -15.09 9.27 9.64
C ILE A 111 -14.25 9.13 8.37
N LEU A 112 -14.47 9.99 7.38
CA LEU A 112 -13.76 9.96 6.11
C LEU A 112 -12.27 10.29 6.28
N GLU A 113 -11.92 11.26 7.12
CA GLU A 113 -10.53 11.59 7.44
C GLU A 113 -9.80 10.41 8.09
N ASN A 114 -10.43 9.76 9.07
CA ASN A 114 -9.87 8.58 9.72
C ASN A 114 -9.69 7.43 8.72
N ASP A 115 -10.73 7.10 7.94
CA ASP A 115 -10.68 6.00 6.98
C ASP A 115 -9.61 6.21 5.89
N ILE A 116 -9.50 7.42 5.33
CA ILE A 116 -8.46 7.73 4.34
C ILE A 116 -7.07 7.62 4.98
N THR A 117 -6.91 8.12 6.20
CA THR A 117 -5.64 8.04 6.93
C THR A 117 -5.24 6.59 7.19
N ASP A 118 -6.19 5.76 7.61
CA ASP A 118 -5.96 4.32 7.85
C ASP A 118 -5.61 3.58 6.56
N ILE A 119 -6.32 3.85 5.46
CA ILE A 119 -6.02 3.26 4.14
C ILE A 119 -4.59 3.61 3.72
N ILE A 120 -4.17 4.87 3.86
CA ILE A 120 -2.83 5.29 3.48
C ILE A 120 -1.79 4.61 4.36
N ASN A 121 -1.96 4.63 5.68
CA ASN A 121 -1.00 4.05 6.61
C ASN A 121 -0.85 2.54 6.45
N VAL A 122 -1.95 1.82 6.28
CA VAL A 122 -1.97 0.35 6.27
C VAL A 122 -1.72 -0.22 4.88
N ASN A 123 -2.33 0.37 3.85
CA ASN A 123 -2.36 -0.23 2.53
C ASN A 123 -1.40 0.45 1.54
N TYR A 124 -1.32 1.78 1.54
CA TYR A 124 -0.47 2.49 0.60
C TYR A 124 0.99 2.52 1.04
N ASP A 125 1.26 2.88 2.29
CA ASP A 125 2.63 2.94 2.82
C ASP A 125 3.26 1.54 2.87
N ASP A 126 2.45 0.48 2.98
CA ASP A 126 2.91 -0.91 2.93
C ASP A 126 3.16 -1.43 1.50
N LYS A 127 2.57 -0.79 0.47
CA LYS A 127 2.78 -1.18 -0.94
C LYS A 127 4.01 -0.50 -1.53
N LYS A 128 4.89 -1.29 -2.14
CA LYS A 128 6.01 -0.77 -2.94
C LYS A 128 5.98 -1.35 -4.35
N PHE A 129 6.32 -0.48 -5.31
CA PHE A 129 6.41 -0.85 -6.73
C PHE A 129 7.88 -0.91 -7.13
N ILE A 130 8.33 -2.08 -7.54
CA ILE A 130 9.73 -2.32 -7.90
C ILE A 130 9.82 -2.69 -9.37
N HIS A 131 10.63 -1.98 -10.15
CA HIS A 131 10.87 -2.31 -11.53
C HIS A 131 11.75 -3.58 -11.65
N ILE A 132 11.25 -4.59 -12.35
CA ILE A 132 11.99 -5.81 -12.71
C ILE A 132 12.55 -5.65 -14.14
N GLY A 133 13.49 -4.71 -14.31
CA GLY A 133 14.12 -4.44 -15.61
C GLY A 133 13.10 -4.23 -16.73
N LYS A 134 13.27 -4.92 -17.88
CA LYS A 134 12.34 -4.87 -19.02
C LYS A 134 11.10 -5.76 -18.84
N GLN A 135 11.03 -6.57 -17.79
CA GLN A 135 9.98 -7.59 -17.61
C GLN A 135 8.71 -7.02 -16.95
N GLY A 136 8.76 -5.83 -16.35
CA GLY A 136 7.58 -5.24 -15.76
C GLY A 136 7.81 -4.55 -14.41
N ILE A 137 6.71 -4.37 -13.69
CA ILE A 137 6.69 -3.77 -12.34
C ILE A 137 6.18 -4.83 -11.37
N LEU A 138 6.96 -5.08 -10.33
CA LEU A 138 6.58 -5.91 -9.20
C LEU A 138 5.91 -5.05 -8.14
N GLN A 139 4.70 -5.38 -7.77
CA GLN A 139 4.03 -4.82 -6.61
C GLN A 139 4.23 -5.76 -5.42
N LEU A 140 4.78 -5.23 -4.33
CA LEU A 140 4.99 -5.97 -3.08
C LEU A 140 4.38 -5.20 -1.90
N PHE A 141 3.81 -5.94 -0.96
CA PHE A 141 3.49 -5.42 0.36
C PHE A 141 4.70 -5.59 1.28
N LEU A 142 5.13 -4.54 1.95
CA LEU A 142 6.26 -4.59 2.86
C LEU A 142 6.06 -5.62 3.97
N LYS A 143 4.82 -5.79 4.45
CA LYS A 143 4.45 -6.80 5.45
C LYS A 143 4.65 -8.24 5.00
N GLU A 144 4.72 -8.51 3.68
CA GLU A 144 4.93 -9.86 3.13
C GLU A 144 6.42 -10.18 2.98
N ILE A 145 7.27 -9.16 2.92
CA ILE A 145 8.72 -9.33 2.77
C ILE A 145 9.30 -9.80 4.11
N GLU A 146 10.01 -10.91 4.08
CA GLU A 146 10.73 -11.45 5.22
C GLU A 146 12.16 -10.93 5.25
N TYR A 147 12.88 -11.08 4.14
CA TYR A 147 14.25 -10.56 4.00
C TYR A 147 14.60 -10.27 2.55
N VAL A 148 15.68 -9.54 2.37
CA VAL A 148 16.24 -9.21 1.05
C VAL A 148 17.73 -9.43 1.11
N TYR A 149 18.28 -10.15 0.13
CA TYR A 149 19.70 -10.36 0.07
C TYR A 149 20.28 -10.08 -1.32
N LYS A 150 21.58 -9.70 -1.33
CA LYS A 150 22.32 -9.51 -2.56
C LYS A 150 22.74 -10.86 -3.11
N LYS A 151 22.36 -11.16 -4.35
CA LYS A 151 22.78 -12.38 -5.05
C LYS A 151 24.29 -12.38 -5.27
N PRO A 152 25.00 -13.45 -4.87
CA PRO A 152 26.46 -13.52 -5.07
C PRO A 152 26.81 -13.34 -6.56
N CYS A 153 27.88 -12.59 -6.83
CA CYS A 153 28.41 -12.34 -8.18
C CYS A 153 27.48 -11.59 -9.14
N GLU A 154 26.29 -11.16 -8.70
CA GLU A 154 25.31 -10.41 -9.51
C GLU A 154 25.00 -9.04 -8.92
N ARG A 155 24.55 -8.10 -9.77
CA ARG A 155 24.03 -6.78 -9.34
C ARG A 155 22.53 -6.81 -9.06
N LYS A 156 22.05 -7.96 -8.55
CA LYS A 156 20.63 -8.17 -8.26
C LYS A 156 20.40 -8.39 -6.79
N LEU A 157 19.23 -8.01 -6.35
CA LEU A 157 18.69 -8.41 -5.05
C LEU A 157 17.67 -9.52 -5.25
N VAL A 158 17.56 -10.38 -4.26
CA VAL A 158 16.48 -11.34 -4.12
C VAL A 158 15.61 -10.87 -2.96
N VAL A 159 14.35 -10.57 -3.24
CA VAL A 159 13.32 -10.23 -2.25
C VAL A 159 12.55 -11.49 -1.91
N CYS A 160 12.64 -11.92 -0.65
CA CYS A 160 12.05 -13.15 -0.16
C CYS A 160 10.77 -12.85 0.61
N THR A 161 9.70 -13.53 0.25
CA THR A 161 8.42 -13.57 0.96
C THR A 161 8.13 -15.01 1.39
N ALA A 162 7.15 -15.22 2.25
CA ALA A 162 6.75 -16.56 2.66
C ALA A 162 6.35 -17.49 1.50
N ASN A 163 5.90 -16.92 0.38
CA ASN A 163 5.34 -17.68 -0.74
C ASN A 163 6.32 -17.86 -1.90
N GLN A 164 7.17 -16.86 -2.17
CA GLN A 164 8.06 -16.86 -3.34
C GLN A 164 9.17 -15.81 -3.24
N ASN A 165 10.17 -15.96 -4.12
CA ASN A 165 11.31 -15.07 -4.22
C ASN A 165 11.28 -14.31 -5.54
N TYR A 166 11.67 -13.02 -5.49
CA TYR A 166 11.70 -12.14 -6.67
C TYR A 166 13.10 -11.57 -6.88
N GLU A 167 13.62 -11.66 -8.10
CA GLU A 167 14.86 -11.00 -8.47
C GLU A 167 14.59 -9.58 -8.97
N VAL A 168 15.28 -8.60 -8.38
CA VAL A 168 15.12 -7.19 -8.73
C VAL A 168 16.46 -6.52 -9.02
N ASN A 169 16.49 -5.65 -10.04
CA ASN A 169 17.70 -4.93 -10.46
C ASN A 169 17.85 -3.63 -9.65
N MET A 170 18.33 -3.73 -8.42
CA MET A 170 18.62 -2.56 -7.60
C MET A 170 19.73 -2.85 -6.57
N SER A 171 20.28 -1.78 -5.97
CA SER A 171 21.22 -1.91 -4.87
C SER A 171 20.48 -2.05 -3.54
N LEU A 172 21.20 -2.59 -2.53
CA LEU A 172 20.68 -2.75 -1.17
C LEU A 172 20.32 -1.38 -0.54
N ASN A 173 21.15 -0.36 -0.77
CA ASN A 173 20.89 0.99 -0.26
C ASN A 173 19.62 1.56 -0.89
N LYS A 174 19.44 1.44 -2.21
CA LYS A 174 18.23 1.89 -2.88
C LYS A 174 16.99 1.20 -2.35
N PHE A 175 17.10 -0.08 -1.99
CA PHE A 175 15.99 -0.80 -1.34
C PHE A 175 15.70 -0.23 0.05
N LEU A 176 16.73 0.03 0.87
CA LEU A 176 16.57 0.64 2.21
C LEU A 176 15.91 2.03 2.14
N ASP A 177 16.22 2.83 1.13
CA ASP A 177 15.62 4.16 0.94
C ASP A 177 14.12 4.08 0.57
N MET A 178 13.64 2.92 0.09
CA MET A 178 12.26 2.69 -0.32
C MET A 178 11.37 2.10 0.78
N VAL A 179 11.97 1.51 1.80
CA VAL A 179 11.26 0.79 2.87
C VAL A 179 11.31 1.58 4.18
N ASP A 180 10.49 1.17 5.14
CA ASP A 180 10.39 1.83 6.43
C ASP A 180 11.29 1.19 7.51
N LYS A 181 11.18 1.70 8.75
CA LYS A 181 11.99 1.28 9.91
C LYS A 181 11.86 -0.19 10.33
N ARG A 182 10.88 -0.93 9.79
CA ARG A 182 10.78 -2.38 9.99
C ARG A 182 11.95 -3.13 9.38
N PHE A 183 12.57 -2.54 8.34
CA PHE A 183 13.66 -3.15 7.61
C PHE A 183 15.01 -2.72 8.15
N ILE A 184 15.77 -3.68 8.63
CA ILE A 184 17.08 -3.45 9.21
C ILE A 184 18.17 -4.21 8.47
N GLN A 185 19.26 -3.55 8.21
CA GLN A 185 20.45 -4.21 7.65
C GLN A 185 21.16 -4.98 8.75
N ILE A 186 21.38 -6.28 8.51
CA ILE A 186 21.97 -7.25 9.45
C ILE A 186 23.28 -7.84 8.94
N HIS A 187 23.56 -7.62 7.68
CA HIS A 187 24.78 -8.03 6.99
C HIS A 187 25.04 -7.08 5.82
N ARG A 188 26.30 -6.97 5.36
CA ARG A 188 26.65 -6.16 4.16
C ARG A 188 25.84 -6.53 2.91
N ALA A 189 25.25 -7.72 2.88
CA ALA A 189 24.49 -8.24 1.77
C ALA A 189 23.07 -8.66 2.15
N CYS A 190 22.54 -8.31 3.33
CA CYS A 190 21.23 -8.74 3.78
C CYS A 190 20.52 -7.71 4.66
N ILE A 191 19.24 -7.53 4.37
CA ILE A 191 18.26 -6.76 5.13
C ILE A 191 17.13 -7.69 5.54
N VAL A 192 16.60 -7.54 6.75
CA VAL A 192 15.45 -8.32 7.23
C VAL A 192 14.32 -7.41 7.68
N ASN A 193 13.10 -7.88 7.57
CA ASN A 193 11.94 -7.29 8.21
C ASN A 193 11.93 -7.73 9.68
N SER A 194 12.26 -6.83 10.61
CA SER A 194 12.38 -7.12 12.03
C SER A 194 11.10 -7.66 12.65
N THR A 195 9.92 -7.31 12.11
CA THR A 195 8.61 -7.82 12.60
C THR A 195 8.37 -9.28 12.25
N LYS A 196 9.17 -9.85 11.34
CA LYS A 196 9.10 -11.27 10.93
C LYS A 196 10.13 -12.15 11.60
N VAL A 197 11.08 -11.54 12.32
CA VAL A 197 12.17 -12.30 12.96
C VAL A 197 11.76 -12.73 14.37
N ASN A 198 11.91 -14.02 14.64
CA ASN A 198 11.69 -14.59 15.95
C ASN A 198 12.97 -14.60 16.80
N PHE A 199 14.11 -14.91 16.19
CA PHE A 199 15.36 -15.07 16.94
C PHE A 199 16.60 -14.66 16.15
N TYR A 200 17.53 -13.98 16.83
CA TYR A 200 18.85 -13.60 16.32
C TYR A 200 19.95 -14.33 17.09
N ASN A 201 20.70 -15.17 16.41
CA ASN A 201 21.87 -15.82 16.95
C ASN A 201 23.17 -15.23 16.38
N TRP A 202 23.78 -14.31 17.13
CA TRP A 202 25.01 -13.63 16.69
C TRP A 202 26.24 -14.56 16.64
N ASN A 203 26.27 -15.60 17.49
CA ASN A 203 27.42 -16.51 17.58
C ASN A 203 27.51 -17.39 16.34
N ASP A 204 26.38 -17.92 15.93
CA ASP A 204 26.30 -18.82 14.77
C ASP A 204 26.00 -18.07 13.47
N GLY A 205 25.73 -16.76 13.56
CA GLY A 205 25.38 -15.93 12.41
C GLY A 205 23.99 -16.27 11.83
N LEU A 206 23.08 -16.80 12.64
CA LEU A 206 21.76 -17.29 12.22
C LEU A 206 20.64 -16.31 12.59
N ILE A 207 19.62 -16.29 11.75
CA ILE A 207 18.34 -15.62 12.01
C ILE A 207 17.22 -16.61 11.74
N THR A 208 16.30 -16.71 12.69
CA THR A 208 15.10 -17.53 12.55
C THR A 208 13.88 -16.64 12.42
N PHE A 209 13.07 -16.86 11.40
CA PHE A 209 11.82 -16.16 11.15
C PHE A 209 10.62 -16.82 11.86
N ASN A 210 9.48 -16.11 11.91
CA ASN A 210 8.26 -16.60 12.55
C ASN A 210 7.69 -17.88 11.88
N ASN A 211 8.02 -18.12 10.62
CA ASN A 211 7.68 -19.34 9.87
C ASN A 211 8.67 -20.48 10.09
N ASN A 212 9.63 -20.34 11.03
CA ASN A 212 10.74 -21.26 11.32
C ASN A 212 11.81 -21.38 10.22
N GLU A 213 11.76 -20.58 9.16
CA GLU A 213 12.85 -20.47 8.20
C GLU A 213 14.08 -19.89 8.89
N THR A 214 15.25 -20.37 8.53
CA THR A 214 16.53 -19.92 9.11
C THR A 214 17.51 -19.56 8.01
N ILE A 215 18.13 -18.37 8.14
CA ILE A 215 19.16 -17.89 7.21
C ILE A 215 20.47 -17.60 7.94
N LYS A 216 21.60 -17.73 7.22
CA LYS A 216 22.94 -17.51 7.76
C LYS A 216 23.53 -16.17 7.28
N TYR A 217 22.93 -15.06 7.72
CA TYR A 217 23.33 -13.69 7.33
C TYR A 217 23.52 -12.73 8.52
N CYS A 218 23.53 -13.20 9.76
CA CYS A 218 23.68 -12.33 10.91
C CYS A 218 25.16 -12.00 11.16
N SER A 219 25.53 -10.73 11.10
CA SER A 219 26.91 -10.25 11.33
C SER A 219 27.02 -9.45 12.63
N LYS A 220 28.04 -9.74 13.44
CA LYS A 220 28.34 -8.98 14.67
C LYS A 220 28.49 -7.48 14.44
N THR A 221 29.00 -7.08 13.28
CA THR A 221 29.17 -5.66 12.89
C THR A 221 27.83 -4.91 12.87
N TYR A 222 26.74 -5.59 12.55
CA TYR A 222 25.39 -5.00 12.43
C TYR A 222 24.52 -5.20 13.69
N LYS A 223 25.07 -5.76 14.76
CA LYS A 223 24.35 -6.03 16.01
C LYS A 223 23.61 -4.79 16.55
N ASN A 224 24.25 -3.62 16.47
CA ASN A 224 23.67 -2.36 16.97
C ASN A 224 22.42 -1.92 16.20
N ASN A 225 22.31 -2.26 14.90
CA ASN A 225 21.09 -1.97 14.13
C ASN A 225 19.89 -2.76 14.67
N ILE A 226 20.12 -4.01 15.04
CA ILE A 226 19.08 -4.88 15.58
C ILE A 226 18.68 -4.41 16.98
N LEU A 227 19.65 -4.13 17.86
CA LEU A 227 19.35 -3.64 19.21
C LEU A 227 18.52 -2.34 19.19
N LYS A 228 18.82 -1.42 18.27
CA LYS A 228 18.03 -0.19 18.10
C LYS A 228 16.58 -0.45 17.64
N SER A 229 16.34 -1.49 16.85
CA SER A 229 15.00 -1.82 16.37
C SER A 229 14.10 -2.52 17.39
N VAL A 230 14.69 -3.10 18.44
CA VAL A 230 13.98 -3.79 19.51
C VAL A 230 13.61 -2.84 20.66
N ILE A 231 14.34 -1.71 20.80
CA ILE A 231 14.19 -0.75 21.92
C ILE A 231 13.21 0.38 21.58
N ASN A 232 12.87 0.59 20.29
CA ASN A 232 11.89 1.57 19.80
C ASN A 232 10.58 0.89 19.37
#